data_219508dd7fbf991f857a22e4dbd56f3c
#
_entry.id   219508dd7fbf991f857a22e4dbd56f3c
#
_cell.length_a   1.000
_cell.length_b   1.000
_cell.length_c   1.000
_cell.angle_alpha   90.00
_cell.angle_beta   90.00
_cell.angle_gamma   90.00
#
_symmetry.space_group_name_H-M   'P 1'
#
loop_
_entity.id
_entity.type
_entity.pdbx_description
1 polymer ?
#
loop_
_entity_poly.entity_id
_entity_poly.type
_entity_poly.pdbx_seq_one_letter_code
_entity_poly.pdbx_strand_id
1 'polypeptide(L)'
;YVGMPARLTVSENLTVYANLYGLDNVKDRVTSVAKDLQILDTLKTQLGNLSSGQKTRVSLAKALINEPELLILDEPTASLDPESADWTRGHLESYQLRTGATLLLASHNMGEVERLCHKVLIMKDGTIVDEGSPQRLIANYDRKNLEEVFLEIARDRPHSRDFVP
;
A
#
# COMPACT_ATOMS: atom_id res chain seq x y z
N TYR A 1 -10.21 6.70 -2.80
CA TYR A 1 -10.02 7.89 -1.95
C TYR A 1 -11.36 8.39 -1.40
N VAL A 2 -11.89 7.76 -0.36
CA VAL A 2 -12.90 8.43 0.46
C VAL A 2 -12.13 9.41 1.33
N GLY A 3 -12.13 10.68 0.90
CA GLY A 3 -11.38 11.72 1.58
C GLY A 3 -11.92 11.91 3.00
N MET A 4 -11.03 11.81 3.99
CA MET A 4 -11.34 12.21 5.35
C MET A 4 -11.57 13.73 5.40
N PRO A 5 -12.57 14.23 6.16
CA PRO A 5 -12.85 15.64 6.29
C PRO A 5 -11.63 16.44 6.80
N ALA A 6 -11.14 17.40 5.98
CA ALA A 6 -9.94 18.17 6.29
C ALA A 6 -10.10 19.10 7.50
N ARG A 7 -11.34 19.49 7.84
CA ARG A 7 -11.66 20.37 8.98
C ARG A 7 -11.69 19.65 10.32
N LEU A 8 -11.85 18.32 10.31
CA LEU A 8 -11.79 17.52 11.52
C LEU A 8 -10.33 17.27 11.91
N THR A 9 -10.10 17.11 13.19
CA THR A 9 -8.81 16.65 13.72
C THR A 9 -8.56 15.20 13.34
N VAL A 10 -7.30 14.76 13.43
CA VAL A 10 -6.93 13.34 13.23
C VAL A 10 -7.73 12.43 14.17
N SER A 11 -7.81 12.79 15.45
CA SER A 11 -8.57 12.03 16.45
C SER A 11 -10.04 11.91 16.11
N GLU A 12 -10.70 13.01 15.70
CA GLU A 12 -12.12 13.00 15.30
C GLU A 12 -12.33 12.12 14.07
N ASN A 13 -11.48 12.25 13.05
CA ASN A 13 -11.55 11.40 11.86
C ASN A 13 -11.44 9.91 12.22
N LEU A 14 -10.41 9.52 12.97
CA LEU A 14 -10.21 8.12 13.37
C LEU A 14 -11.34 7.60 14.25
N THR A 15 -11.88 8.43 15.14
CA THR A 15 -13.02 8.09 16.00
C THR A 15 -14.27 7.79 15.16
N VAL A 16 -14.56 8.58 14.13
CA VAL A 16 -15.69 8.32 13.22
C VAL A 16 -15.57 6.95 12.58
N TYR A 17 -14.39 6.62 12.01
CA TYR A 17 -14.21 5.31 11.38
C TYR A 17 -14.23 4.14 12.36
N ALA A 18 -13.64 4.30 13.55
CA ALA A 18 -13.70 3.29 14.59
C ALA A 18 -15.16 2.96 14.98
N ASN A 19 -15.99 4.00 15.12
CA ASN A 19 -17.42 3.81 15.40
C ASN A 19 -18.17 3.17 14.21
N LEU A 20 -17.86 3.57 12.97
CA LEU A 20 -18.48 2.97 11.78
C LEU A 20 -18.17 1.47 11.65
N TYR A 21 -16.98 1.04 12.08
CA TYR A 21 -16.61 -0.37 12.15
C TYR A 21 -17.14 -1.11 13.40
N GLY A 22 -17.86 -0.40 14.28
CA GLY A 22 -18.43 -0.99 15.50
C GLY A 22 -17.38 -1.44 16.51
N LEU A 23 -16.23 -0.76 16.56
CA LEU A 23 -15.15 -1.14 17.47
C LEU A 23 -15.50 -0.76 18.91
N ASP A 24 -15.22 -1.68 19.83
CA ASP A 24 -15.22 -1.41 21.26
C ASP A 24 -13.98 -0.59 21.66
N ASN A 25 -14.04 0.13 22.78
CA ASN A 25 -12.89 0.89 23.31
C ASN A 25 -12.23 1.83 22.29
N VAL A 26 -13.06 2.57 21.54
CA VAL A 26 -12.66 3.44 20.43
C VAL A 26 -11.45 4.33 20.79
N LYS A 27 -11.43 4.93 21.99
CA LYS A 27 -10.35 5.81 22.43
C LYS A 27 -9.01 5.09 22.51
N ASP A 28 -9.01 3.90 23.07
CA ASP A 28 -7.77 3.10 23.22
C ASP A 28 -7.31 2.61 21.85
N ARG A 29 -8.24 2.22 20.98
CA ARG A 29 -7.93 1.79 19.62
C ARG A 29 -7.34 2.93 18.79
N VAL A 30 -7.91 4.13 18.83
CA VAL A 30 -7.38 5.34 18.17
C VAL A 30 -5.99 5.65 18.69
N THR A 31 -5.77 5.57 20.00
CA THR A 31 -4.47 5.82 20.61
C THR A 31 -3.44 4.78 20.18
N SER A 32 -3.80 3.50 20.16
CA SER A 32 -2.91 2.40 19.76
C SER A 32 -2.48 2.57 18.30
N VAL A 33 -3.42 2.72 17.36
CA VAL A 33 -3.09 2.87 15.94
C VAL A 33 -2.29 4.16 15.67
N ALA A 34 -2.58 5.24 16.40
CA ALA A 34 -1.82 6.48 16.30
C ALA A 34 -0.37 6.34 16.79
N LYS A 35 -0.15 5.52 17.82
CA LYS A 35 1.18 5.18 18.30
C LYS A 35 1.95 4.35 17.27
N ASP A 36 1.32 3.31 16.73
CA ASP A 36 1.92 2.41 15.75
C ASP A 36 2.35 3.17 14.48
N LEU A 37 1.54 4.15 14.06
CA LEU A 37 1.83 4.97 12.87
C LEU A 37 2.58 6.27 13.17
N GLN A 38 3.06 6.46 14.42
CA GLN A 38 3.87 7.63 14.82
C GLN A 38 3.16 8.97 14.55
N ILE A 39 1.85 9.06 14.86
CA ILE A 39 1.02 10.26 14.68
C ILE A 39 0.33 10.71 15.96
N LEU A 40 0.79 10.27 17.13
CA LEU A 40 0.21 10.65 18.43
C LEU A 40 0.21 12.17 18.66
N ASP A 41 1.28 12.83 18.28
CA ASP A 41 1.49 14.29 18.39
C ASP A 41 0.53 15.08 17.48
N THR A 42 0.03 14.46 16.42
CA THR A 42 -0.87 15.10 15.44
C THR A 42 -2.36 14.90 15.75
N LEU A 43 -2.72 14.09 16.76
CA LEU A 43 -4.12 13.72 17.04
C LEU A 43 -5.06 14.92 17.19
N LYS A 44 -4.57 16.05 17.72
CA LYS A 44 -5.34 17.30 17.90
C LYS A 44 -5.24 18.27 16.73
N THR A 45 -4.43 17.94 15.70
CA THR A 45 -4.25 18.76 14.50
C THR A 45 -5.33 18.46 13.49
N GLN A 46 -5.88 19.49 12.83
CA GLN A 46 -6.79 19.29 11.71
C GLN A 46 -6.07 18.60 10.54
N LEU A 47 -6.75 17.66 9.91
CA LEU A 47 -6.18 16.86 8.81
C LEU A 47 -5.66 17.74 7.66
N GLY A 48 -6.35 18.86 7.37
CA GLY A 48 -5.95 19.81 6.33
C GLY A 48 -4.56 20.42 6.53
N ASN A 49 -4.13 20.56 7.80
CA ASN A 49 -2.88 21.23 8.17
C ASN A 49 -1.68 20.27 8.25
N LEU A 50 -1.86 18.98 7.93
CA LEU A 50 -0.80 17.99 7.94
C LEU A 50 0.03 18.04 6.66
N SER A 51 1.31 17.64 6.76
CA SER A 51 2.16 17.35 5.60
C SER A 51 1.63 16.14 4.79
N SER A 52 2.10 15.94 3.56
CA SER A 52 1.73 14.78 2.74
C SER A 52 2.05 13.45 3.43
N GLY A 53 3.25 13.30 3.98
CA GLY A 53 3.64 12.10 4.72
C GLY A 53 2.78 11.86 5.97
N GLN A 54 2.46 12.90 6.74
CA GLN A 54 1.54 12.78 7.88
C GLN A 54 0.13 12.37 7.43
N LYS A 55 -0.39 12.95 6.33
CA LYS A 55 -1.69 12.56 5.76
C LYS A 55 -1.71 11.09 5.35
N THR A 56 -0.63 10.59 4.76
CA THR A 56 -0.51 9.17 4.40
C THR A 56 -0.52 8.29 5.65
N ARG A 57 0.22 8.64 6.70
CA ARG A 57 0.20 7.90 7.97
C ARG A 57 -1.21 7.88 8.60
N VAL A 58 -1.95 8.98 8.55
CA VAL A 58 -3.34 9.04 9.02
C VAL A 58 -4.27 8.20 8.14
N SER A 59 -4.06 8.19 6.82
CA SER A 59 -4.81 7.33 5.89
C SER A 59 -4.57 5.85 6.16
N LEU A 60 -3.32 5.46 6.44
CA LEU A 60 -3.00 4.11 6.90
C LEU A 60 -3.64 3.81 8.26
N ALA A 61 -3.62 4.74 9.22
CA ALA A 61 -4.28 4.56 10.50
C ALA A 61 -5.76 4.25 10.34
N LYS A 62 -6.44 4.99 9.46
CA LYS A 62 -7.83 4.72 9.11
C LYS A 62 -8.01 3.32 8.51
N ALA A 63 -7.13 2.91 7.60
CA ALA A 63 -7.23 1.62 6.92
C ALA A 63 -6.94 0.43 7.85
N LEU A 64 -6.11 0.63 8.87
CA LEU A 64 -5.67 -0.41 9.81
C LEU A 64 -6.43 -0.42 11.14
N ILE A 65 -7.35 0.55 11.36
CA ILE A 65 -8.00 0.74 12.66
C ILE A 65 -8.84 -0.46 13.09
N ASN A 66 -9.42 -1.19 12.14
CA ASN A 66 -10.22 -2.41 12.37
C ASN A 66 -9.45 -3.72 12.12
N GLU A 67 -8.12 -3.66 11.97
CA GLU A 67 -7.27 -4.83 11.70
C GLU A 67 -7.76 -5.72 10.56
N PRO A 68 -7.91 -5.18 9.34
CA PRO A 68 -8.49 -5.92 8.23
C PRO A 68 -7.64 -7.14 7.83
N GLU A 69 -8.31 -8.24 7.47
CA GLU A 69 -7.68 -9.43 6.87
C GLU A 69 -7.27 -9.19 5.41
N LEU A 70 -7.92 -8.25 4.73
CA LEU A 70 -7.62 -7.81 3.38
C LEU A 70 -7.44 -6.30 3.34
N LEU A 71 -6.28 -5.83 2.92
CA LEU A 71 -5.96 -4.43 2.73
C LEU A 71 -5.76 -4.15 1.24
N ILE A 72 -6.58 -3.25 0.69
CA ILE A 72 -6.51 -2.83 -0.72
C ILE A 72 -5.81 -1.46 -0.77
N LEU A 73 -4.73 -1.39 -1.51
CA LEU A 73 -3.86 -0.23 -1.62
C LEU A 73 -3.71 0.17 -3.09
N ASP A 74 -3.98 1.43 -3.38
CA ASP A 74 -3.81 2.03 -4.69
C ASP A 74 -2.75 3.13 -4.59
N GLU A 75 -1.59 2.89 -5.20
CA GLU A 75 -0.43 3.81 -5.22
C GLU A 75 -0.05 4.36 -3.83
N PRO A 76 0.17 3.51 -2.81
CA PRO A 76 0.28 3.97 -1.41
C PRO A 76 1.50 4.84 -1.13
N THR A 77 2.50 4.84 -2.00
CA THR A 77 3.72 5.65 -1.83
C THR A 77 3.98 6.69 -2.93
N ALA A 78 3.09 6.82 -3.94
CA ALA A 78 3.35 7.62 -5.14
C ALA A 78 3.64 9.11 -4.89
N SER A 79 3.07 9.70 -3.81
CA SER A 79 3.21 11.13 -3.51
C SER A 79 4.11 11.39 -2.30
N LEU A 80 4.92 10.43 -1.92
CA LEU A 80 5.78 10.51 -0.74
C LEU A 80 7.24 10.78 -1.12
N ASP A 81 7.94 11.49 -0.24
CA ASP A 81 9.39 11.53 -0.28
C ASP A 81 9.99 10.13 0.00
N PRO A 82 11.25 9.88 -0.39
CA PRO A 82 11.86 8.56 -0.27
C PRO A 82 11.84 7.97 1.15
N GLU A 83 12.03 8.80 2.19
CA GLU A 83 12.03 8.36 3.58
C GLU A 83 10.63 7.92 4.03
N SER A 84 9.61 8.75 3.76
CA SER A 84 8.21 8.43 4.04
C SER A 84 7.72 7.20 3.27
N ALA A 85 8.16 7.04 2.01
CA ALA A 85 7.84 5.88 1.20
C ALA A 85 8.46 4.59 1.75
N ASP A 86 9.74 4.64 2.15
CA ASP A 86 10.43 3.49 2.76
C ASP A 86 9.79 3.10 4.09
N TRP A 87 9.51 4.08 4.93
CA TRP A 87 8.80 3.86 6.20
C TRP A 87 7.43 3.20 5.98
N THR A 88 6.66 3.69 4.98
CA THR A 88 5.33 3.13 4.64
C THR A 88 5.43 1.67 4.23
N ARG A 89 6.37 1.33 3.34
CA ARG A 89 6.63 -0.07 2.94
C ARG A 89 6.98 -0.95 4.13
N GLY A 90 7.93 -0.53 4.96
CA GLY A 90 8.34 -1.28 6.16
C GLY A 90 7.18 -1.48 7.14
N HIS A 91 6.27 -0.50 7.26
CA HIS A 91 5.09 -0.64 8.11
C HIS A 91 4.09 -1.66 7.55
N LEU A 92 3.84 -1.65 6.24
CA LEU A 92 2.96 -2.62 5.56
C LEU A 92 3.52 -4.06 5.66
N GLU A 93 4.84 -4.25 5.46
CA GLU A 93 5.51 -5.54 5.68
C GLU A 93 5.31 -6.04 7.12
N SER A 94 5.57 -5.17 8.09
CA SER A 94 5.43 -5.51 9.51
C SER A 94 3.98 -5.86 9.87
N TYR A 95 3.02 -5.15 9.29
CA TYR A 95 1.61 -5.45 9.47
C TYR A 95 1.25 -6.83 8.92
N GLN A 96 1.65 -7.12 7.66
CA GLN A 96 1.42 -8.42 7.02
C GLN A 96 2.03 -9.58 7.81
N LEU A 97 3.29 -9.44 8.24
CA LEU A 97 3.98 -10.48 9.03
C LEU A 97 3.31 -10.72 10.38
N ARG A 98 2.83 -9.68 11.04
CA ARG A 98 2.22 -9.77 12.37
C ARG A 98 0.80 -10.33 12.33
N THR A 99 0.02 -10.00 11.31
CA THR A 99 -1.42 -10.32 11.26
C THR A 99 -1.76 -11.45 10.29
N GLY A 100 -0.88 -11.78 9.34
CA GLY A 100 -1.18 -12.68 8.23
C GLY A 100 -2.14 -12.08 7.19
N ALA A 101 -2.38 -10.76 7.24
CA ALA A 101 -3.29 -10.09 6.32
C ALA A 101 -2.83 -10.18 4.87
N THR A 102 -3.78 -10.24 3.96
CA THR A 102 -3.53 -10.18 2.52
C THR A 102 -3.45 -8.71 2.08
N LEU A 103 -2.38 -8.36 1.36
CA LEU A 103 -2.24 -7.05 0.70
C LEU A 103 -2.56 -7.21 -0.79
N LEU A 104 -3.55 -6.46 -1.27
CA LEU A 104 -3.80 -6.26 -2.70
C LEU A 104 -3.30 -4.86 -3.08
N LEU A 105 -2.21 -4.81 -3.83
CA LEU A 105 -1.50 -3.59 -4.17
C LEU A 105 -1.62 -3.30 -5.67
N ALA A 106 -2.09 -2.11 -6.02
CA ALA A 106 -1.90 -1.54 -7.35
C ALA A 106 -0.79 -0.49 -7.26
N SER A 107 0.28 -0.66 -8.04
CA SER A 107 1.39 0.27 -8.08
C SER A 107 2.14 0.22 -9.42
N HIS A 108 2.68 1.36 -9.84
CA HIS A 108 3.63 1.47 -10.93
C HIS A 108 5.09 1.54 -10.43
N ASN A 109 5.30 1.55 -9.13
CA ASN A 109 6.64 1.49 -8.52
C ASN A 109 7.07 0.03 -8.38
N MET A 110 7.87 -0.45 -9.32
CA MET A 110 8.29 -1.85 -9.35
C MET A 110 9.12 -2.26 -8.14
N GLY A 111 9.92 -1.36 -7.56
CA GLY A 111 10.65 -1.63 -6.31
C GLY A 111 9.73 -1.85 -5.10
N GLU A 112 8.58 -1.18 -5.07
CA GLU A 112 7.53 -1.43 -4.07
C GLU A 112 6.88 -2.81 -4.27
N VAL A 113 6.56 -3.15 -5.53
CA VAL A 113 5.98 -4.45 -5.91
C VAL A 113 6.94 -5.59 -5.59
N GLU A 114 8.22 -5.47 -5.93
CA GLU A 114 9.24 -6.48 -5.61
C GLU A 114 9.38 -6.72 -4.10
N ARG A 115 9.24 -5.67 -3.31
CA ARG A 115 9.40 -5.72 -1.85
C ARG A 115 8.18 -6.30 -1.14
N LEU A 116 6.96 -5.89 -1.54
CA LEU A 116 5.74 -6.18 -0.80
C LEU A 116 4.95 -7.39 -1.33
N CYS A 117 5.13 -7.75 -2.61
CA CYS A 117 4.28 -8.71 -3.28
C CYS A 117 4.92 -10.09 -3.44
N HIS A 118 4.21 -11.13 -3.01
CA HIS A 118 4.59 -12.52 -3.27
C HIS A 118 4.14 -12.99 -4.67
N LYS A 119 3.05 -12.40 -5.18
CA LYS A 119 2.50 -12.67 -6.51
C LYS A 119 2.18 -11.35 -7.20
N VAL A 120 2.54 -11.25 -8.47
CA VAL A 120 2.30 -10.09 -9.33
C VAL A 120 1.41 -10.53 -10.48
N LEU A 121 0.45 -9.69 -10.83
CA LEU A 121 -0.38 -9.79 -12.03
C LEU A 121 -0.04 -8.58 -12.90
N ILE A 122 0.51 -8.81 -14.09
CA ILE A 122 0.81 -7.73 -15.03
C ILE A 122 -0.40 -7.54 -15.95
N MET A 123 -0.96 -6.34 -15.92
CA MET A 123 -2.13 -5.98 -16.72
C MET A 123 -1.75 -5.06 -17.88
N LYS A 124 -2.31 -5.33 -19.06
CA LYS A 124 -2.23 -4.47 -20.24
C LYS A 124 -3.56 -4.48 -20.96
N ASP A 125 -4.05 -3.33 -21.38
CA ASP A 125 -5.31 -3.17 -22.13
C ASP A 125 -6.51 -3.90 -21.48
N GLY A 126 -6.58 -3.85 -20.12
CA GLY A 126 -7.67 -4.47 -19.37
C GLY A 126 -7.58 -5.99 -19.20
N THR A 127 -6.50 -6.63 -19.68
CA THR A 127 -6.26 -8.07 -19.57
C THR A 127 -5.01 -8.38 -18.75
N ILE A 128 -4.99 -9.55 -18.10
CA ILE A 128 -3.77 -10.07 -17.45
C ILE A 128 -2.92 -10.72 -18.53
N VAL A 129 -1.72 -10.18 -18.75
CA VAL A 129 -0.80 -10.67 -19.80
C VAL A 129 0.27 -11.62 -19.26
N ASP A 130 0.63 -11.51 -17.98
CA ASP A 130 1.49 -12.49 -17.29
C ASP A 130 1.25 -12.43 -15.77
N GLU A 131 1.63 -13.52 -15.06
CA GLU A 131 1.53 -13.60 -13.62
C GLU A 131 2.61 -14.49 -13.02
N GLY A 132 3.07 -14.15 -11.82
CA GLY A 132 4.07 -14.95 -11.10
C GLY A 132 4.63 -14.24 -9.88
N SER A 133 5.60 -14.87 -9.21
CA SER A 133 6.41 -14.14 -8.25
C SER A 133 7.32 -13.14 -8.97
N PRO A 134 7.75 -12.04 -8.31
CA PRO A 134 8.72 -11.11 -8.90
C PRO A 134 9.93 -11.82 -9.49
N GLN A 135 10.53 -12.74 -8.74
CA GLN A 135 11.73 -13.48 -9.15
C GLN A 135 11.48 -14.36 -10.37
N ARG A 136 10.30 -15.03 -10.44
CA ARG A 136 9.91 -15.85 -11.59
C ARG A 136 9.73 -14.99 -12.84
N LEU A 137 9.07 -13.85 -12.73
CA LEU A 137 8.87 -12.94 -13.85
C LEU A 137 10.21 -12.41 -14.37
N ILE A 138 11.09 -11.95 -13.46
CA ILE A 138 12.44 -11.48 -13.81
C ILE A 138 13.22 -12.58 -14.57
N ALA A 139 13.21 -13.80 -14.07
CA ALA A 139 13.88 -14.93 -14.70
C ALA A 139 13.27 -15.31 -16.06
N ASN A 140 11.94 -15.31 -16.17
CA ASN A 140 11.24 -15.67 -17.41
C ASN A 140 11.53 -14.71 -18.55
N TYR A 141 11.76 -13.43 -18.24
CA TYR A 141 12.04 -12.39 -19.22
C TYR A 141 13.54 -12.15 -19.43
N ASP A 142 14.40 -12.86 -18.68
CA ASP A 142 15.86 -12.67 -18.70
C ASP A 142 16.23 -11.18 -18.46
N ARG A 143 15.64 -10.61 -17.40
CA ARG A 143 15.84 -9.20 -17.02
C ARG A 143 16.47 -9.09 -15.63
N LYS A 144 16.96 -7.89 -15.29
CA LYS A 144 17.65 -7.64 -14.01
C LYS A 144 16.69 -7.34 -12.87
N ASN A 145 15.53 -6.77 -13.19
CA ASN A 145 14.52 -6.35 -12.22
C ASN A 145 13.13 -6.32 -12.87
N LEU A 146 12.10 -6.15 -12.05
CA LEU A 146 10.72 -6.14 -12.51
C LEU A 146 10.39 -4.90 -13.37
N GLU A 147 11.11 -3.78 -13.18
CA GLU A 147 10.93 -2.58 -14.00
C GLU A 147 11.28 -2.84 -15.46
N GLU A 148 12.39 -3.55 -15.73
CA GLU A 148 12.77 -3.94 -17.09
C GLU A 148 11.74 -4.89 -17.72
N VAL A 149 11.16 -5.83 -16.93
CA VAL A 149 10.07 -6.72 -17.37
C VAL A 149 8.84 -5.89 -17.77
N PHE A 150 8.43 -4.97 -16.90
CA PHE A 150 7.29 -4.10 -17.17
C PHE A 150 7.48 -3.25 -18.43
N LEU A 151 8.66 -2.65 -18.59
CA LEU A 151 8.97 -1.84 -19.79
C LEU A 151 8.97 -2.67 -21.07
N GLU A 152 9.39 -3.92 -21.03
CA GLU A 152 9.33 -4.82 -22.18
C GLU A 152 7.91 -5.11 -22.59
N ILE A 153 7.05 -5.48 -21.64
CA ILE A 153 5.63 -5.75 -21.88
C ILE A 153 4.91 -4.48 -22.37
N ALA A 154 5.20 -3.32 -21.76
CA ALA A 154 4.60 -2.05 -22.15
C ALA A 154 4.94 -1.66 -23.60
N ARG A 155 6.15 -1.94 -24.06
CA ARG A 155 6.64 -1.61 -25.42
C ARG A 155 6.19 -2.60 -26.50
N ASP A 156 5.39 -3.60 -26.14
CA ASP A 156 4.87 -4.61 -27.08
C ASP A 156 5.93 -5.39 -27.85
N ARG A 157 7.11 -5.58 -27.25
CA ARG A 157 8.16 -6.40 -27.84
C ARG A 157 7.73 -7.86 -27.72
N PRO A 158 7.69 -8.62 -28.87
CA PRO A 158 7.35 -10.03 -28.81
C PRO A 158 8.36 -10.77 -27.97
N HIS A 159 7.89 -11.60 -27.04
CA HIS A 159 8.73 -12.55 -26.33
C HIS A 159 9.39 -13.48 -27.34
N SER A 160 10.70 -13.67 -27.20
CA SER A 160 11.39 -14.84 -27.75
C SER A 160 11.00 -16.10 -26.95
N ARG A 161 9.69 -16.38 -26.87
CA ARG A 161 9.19 -17.70 -26.47
C ARG A 161 8.82 -18.45 -27.74
N ASP A 162 9.83 -19.04 -28.37
CA ASP A 162 9.57 -20.22 -29.20
C ASP A 162 9.04 -21.29 -28.23
N PHE A 163 7.75 -21.53 -28.32
CA PHE A 163 7.13 -22.73 -27.79
C PHE A 163 7.83 -23.90 -28.49
N VAL A 164 8.73 -24.56 -27.78
CA VAL A 164 9.16 -25.91 -28.20
C VAL A 164 7.97 -26.82 -27.92
N PRO A 165 7.44 -27.52 -28.94
CA PRO A 165 6.28 -28.38 -28.84
C PRO A 165 6.52 -29.59 -27.93
#